data_d25afdd66fe12ea48b9cadd27970d10b
#
_entry.id   d25afdd66fe12ea48b9cadd27970d10b
#
_cell.length_a   1.000
_cell.length_b   1.000
_cell.length_c   1.000
_cell.angle_alpha   90.00
_cell.angle_beta   90.00
_cell.angle_gamma   90.00
#
_symmetry.space_group_name_H-M   'P 1'
#
loop_
_entity.id
_entity.type
_entity.pdbx_description
1 polymer ?
#
loop_
_entity_poly.entity_id
_entity_poly.type
_entity_poly.pdbx_seq_one_letter_code
_entity_poly.pdbx_strand_id
1 'polypeptide(L)'
;TVEVSGPHVYADQIEWMHRNIQRRDGVIISVHCHNDRGCGIAASELAIMAGADRVEGCVFGNGERTGNVDVAAIAFNMYTQGVAPELDFSNINEIIATIEECTGLPVHPRHPYAGDLVFTAFSGSHQDAIKKGFEFQKNEEIWDMPYLPIDPRDLGRDYDAVIRVNSQSGKGGIAYLLEANYNVVLPRRLQVEFSQVVQQVADDEGVEVTAKQIWDLFTNTYVAAKDAHYSTKNYKLSDENGSQVIELDVVVNGEIQHLRGEGNGPISAILNALQLPIDVVNYEERSISSGANAKALALIELQVQGAGKSAFGAEIGR
;
A
#
# COMPACT_ATOMS: atom_id res chain seq x y z
N THR A 1 -10.11 2.97 38.60
CA THR A 1 -11.51 2.74 39.02
C THR A 1 -12.27 1.92 37.99
N VAL A 2 -13.18 1.04 38.45
CA VAL A 2 -14.08 0.31 37.55
C VAL A 2 -14.96 1.30 36.79
N GLU A 3 -15.15 1.07 35.51
CA GLU A 3 -15.91 1.95 34.63
C GLU A 3 -17.42 1.71 34.80
N VAL A 4 -18.10 2.51 35.61
CA VAL A 4 -19.53 2.37 35.88
C VAL A 4 -20.40 3.51 35.33
N SER A 5 -19.80 4.64 34.94
CA SER A 5 -20.49 5.82 34.40
C SER A 5 -20.04 6.15 33.00
N GLY A 6 -20.80 7.03 32.33
CA GLY A 6 -20.36 7.56 31.03
C GLY A 6 -19.15 8.49 31.19
N PRO A 7 -18.30 8.61 30.10
CA PRO A 7 -17.10 9.44 30.15
C PRO A 7 -17.34 10.90 30.56
N HIS A 8 -18.45 11.49 30.13
CA HIS A 8 -18.83 12.86 30.48
C HIS A 8 -19.12 13.02 31.96
N VAL A 9 -19.80 12.05 32.61
CA VAL A 9 -20.08 12.10 34.06
C VAL A 9 -18.78 12.02 34.86
N TYR A 10 -17.82 11.20 34.37
CA TYR A 10 -16.50 11.12 34.99
C TYR A 10 -15.74 12.44 34.85
N ALA A 11 -15.76 13.05 33.67
CA ALA A 11 -15.17 14.36 33.44
C ALA A 11 -15.82 15.47 34.33
N ASP A 12 -17.14 15.49 34.49
CA ASP A 12 -17.84 16.43 35.36
C ASP A 12 -17.35 16.31 36.83
N GLN A 13 -17.07 15.09 37.30
CA GLN A 13 -16.51 14.87 38.63
C GLN A 13 -15.08 15.42 38.74
N ILE A 14 -14.26 15.22 37.72
CA ILE A 14 -12.88 15.78 37.67
C ILE A 14 -12.92 17.30 37.62
N GLU A 15 -13.79 17.88 36.79
CA GLU A 15 -13.96 19.34 36.71
C GLU A 15 -14.41 19.91 38.03
N TRP A 16 -15.37 19.23 38.69
CA TRP A 16 -15.80 19.65 40.03
C TRP A 16 -14.64 19.63 41.03
N MET A 17 -13.82 18.57 41.06
CA MET A 17 -12.61 18.48 41.89
C MET A 17 -11.63 19.59 41.55
N HIS A 18 -11.34 19.80 40.27
CA HIS A 18 -10.45 20.86 39.81
C HIS A 18 -10.87 22.24 40.32
N ARG A 19 -12.16 22.54 40.29
CA ARG A 19 -12.72 23.84 40.71
C ARG A 19 -12.85 24.01 42.21
N ASN A 20 -12.97 22.91 42.97
CA ASN A 20 -13.32 22.99 44.42
C ASN A 20 -12.19 22.57 45.36
N ILE A 21 -11.11 21.95 44.86
CA ILE A 21 -9.97 21.62 45.70
C ILE A 21 -9.27 22.91 46.14
N GLN A 22 -9.14 23.10 47.46
CA GLN A 22 -8.35 24.21 47.99
C GLN A 22 -6.86 24.03 47.67
N ARG A 23 -6.18 25.11 47.30
CA ARG A 23 -4.76 25.08 46.86
C ARG A 23 -4.54 24.13 45.68
N ARG A 24 -5.41 24.22 44.66
CA ARG A 24 -5.40 23.37 43.47
C ARG A 24 -3.99 23.26 42.82
N ASP A 25 -3.23 24.34 42.79
CA ASP A 25 -1.87 24.41 42.23
C ASP A 25 -0.84 23.58 43.02
N GLY A 26 -1.16 23.18 44.26
CA GLY A 26 -0.34 22.32 45.09
C GLY A 26 -0.74 20.83 45.06
N VAL A 27 -1.68 20.45 44.21
CA VAL A 27 -2.25 19.10 44.18
C VAL A 27 -2.27 18.59 42.75
N ILE A 28 -1.80 17.37 42.55
CA ILE A 28 -1.91 16.66 41.27
C ILE A 28 -3.19 15.83 41.26
N ILE A 29 -4.10 16.10 40.34
CA ILE A 29 -5.25 15.23 40.09
C ILE A 29 -4.81 14.16 39.10
N SER A 30 -4.68 12.93 39.59
CA SER A 30 -4.33 11.76 38.77
C SER A 30 -5.55 10.89 38.52
N VAL A 31 -5.79 10.51 37.29
CA VAL A 31 -6.89 9.63 36.88
C VAL A 31 -6.37 8.26 36.49
N HIS A 32 -7.08 7.22 36.94
CA HIS A 32 -6.77 5.81 36.64
C HIS A 32 -8.08 5.12 36.22
N CYS A 33 -8.34 5.07 34.93
CA CYS A 33 -9.53 4.44 34.37
C CYS A 33 -9.29 2.99 34.02
N HIS A 34 -10.26 2.12 34.35
CA HIS A 34 -10.39 0.80 33.73
C HIS A 34 -11.22 0.88 32.44
N ASN A 35 -11.27 -0.21 31.69
CA ASN A 35 -11.92 -0.25 30.38
C ASN A 35 -13.11 -1.23 30.33
N ASP A 36 -13.83 -1.38 31.46
CA ASP A 36 -14.89 -2.39 31.59
C ASP A 36 -16.07 -2.17 30.63
N ARG A 37 -16.29 -0.95 30.16
CA ARG A 37 -17.31 -0.60 29.17
C ARG A 37 -16.73 -0.20 27.81
N GLY A 38 -15.41 -0.30 27.62
CA GLY A 38 -14.72 0.09 26.39
C GLY A 38 -14.59 1.60 26.19
N CYS A 39 -14.78 2.43 27.24
CA CYS A 39 -14.69 3.88 27.15
C CYS A 39 -13.53 4.47 27.97
N GLY A 40 -12.59 3.66 28.45
CA GLY A 40 -11.48 4.09 29.29
C GLY A 40 -10.64 5.21 28.68
N ILE A 41 -10.36 5.13 27.36
CA ILE A 41 -9.64 6.18 26.61
C ILE A 41 -10.46 7.47 26.62
N ALA A 42 -11.73 7.43 26.21
CA ALA A 42 -12.60 8.60 26.16
C ALA A 42 -12.79 9.26 27.53
N ALA A 43 -12.92 8.45 28.58
CA ALA A 43 -13.03 8.96 29.95
C ALA A 43 -11.76 9.69 30.40
N SER A 44 -10.58 9.16 30.04
CA SER A 44 -9.28 9.77 30.36
C SER A 44 -9.03 11.05 29.59
N GLU A 45 -9.32 11.09 28.28
CA GLU A 45 -9.21 12.30 27.46
C GLU A 45 -10.10 13.43 28.00
N LEU A 46 -11.37 13.13 28.29
CA LEU A 46 -12.30 14.12 28.84
C LEU A 46 -11.86 14.55 30.22
N ALA A 47 -11.27 13.67 31.04
CA ALA A 47 -10.73 14.02 32.35
C ALA A 47 -9.51 14.97 32.22
N ILE A 48 -8.63 14.79 31.25
CA ILE A 48 -7.54 15.74 30.94
C ILE A 48 -8.14 17.12 30.61
N MET A 49 -9.12 17.15 29.71
CA MET A 49 -9.80 18.39 29.33
C MET A 49 -10.53 19.05 30.52
N ALA A 50 -10.99 18.26 31.47
CA ALA A 50 -11.65 18.71 32.69
C ALA A 50 -10.68 19.18 33.81
N GLY A 51 -9.37 19.07 33.60
CA GLY A 51 -8.35 19.57 34.52
C GLY A 51 -7.61 18.48 35.30
N ALA A 52 -7.61 17.23 34.86
CA ALA A 52 -6.68 16.23 35.39
C ALA A 52 -5.25 16.56 34.92
N ASP A 53 -4.28 16.39 35.83
CA ASP A 53 -2.86 16.66 35.54
C ASP A 53 -2.11 15.40 35.04
N ARG A 54 -2.63 14.21 35.37
CA ARG A 54 -1.95 12.94 35.06
C ARG A 54 -2.95 11.84 34.76
N VAL A 55 -2.61 11.02 33.76
CA VAL A 55 -3.29 9.75 33.46
C VAL A 55 -2.39 8.60 33.86
N GLU A 56 -2.93 7.63 34.56
CA GLU A 56 -2.28 6.36 34.90
C GLU A 56 -3.01 5.22 34.19
N GLY A 57 -2.25 4.33 33.55
CA GLY A 57 -2.78 3.20 32.84
C GLY A 57 -1.70 2.20 32.49
N CYS A 58 -1.94 1.37 31.50
CA CYS A 58 -0.97 0.39 31.02
C CYS A 58 -0.78 0.52 29.50
N VAL A 59 0.41 0.19 29.03
CA VAL A 59 0.68 0.16 27.59
C VAL A 59 -0.17 -0.94 26.97
N PHE A 60 -0.85 -0.59 25.88
CA PHE A 60 -1.83 -1.42 25.17
C PHE A 60 -3.02 -1.91 26.04
N GLY A 61 -3.31 -1.20 27.10
CA GLY A 61 -4.51 -1.44 27.92
C GLY A 61 -4.46 -2.68 28.79
N ASN A 62 -3.27 -3.25 29.05
CA ASN A 62 -3.13 -4.41 29.93
C ASN A 62 -3.68 -4.12 31.34
N GLY A 63 -4.03 -5.17 32.10
CA GLY A 63 -4.52 -5.06 33.46
C GLY A 63 -5.64 -6.06 33.77
N GLU A 64 -6.24 -5.90 34.93
CA GLU A 64 -7.32 -6.80 35.37
C GLU A 64 -8.60 -6.66 34.58
N ARG A 65 -9.30 -7.77 34.38
CA ARG A 65 -10.59 -7.90 33.65
C ARG A 65 -10.43 -7.47 32.19
N THR A 66 -11.01 -6.33 31.80
CA THR A 66 -10.91 -5.74 30.46
C THR A 66 -9.69 -4.84 30.28
N GLY A 67 -8.85 -4.73 31.30
CA GLY A 67 -7.68 -3.90 31.34
C GLY A 67 -7.90 -2.47 31.82
N ASN A 68 -6.85 -1.70 31.84
CA ASN A 68 -6.81 -0.29 32.18
C ASN A 68 -6.90 0.58 30.92
N VAL A 69 -6.94 1.89 31.09
CA VAL A 69 -6.76 2.80 29.96
C VAL A 69 -5.41 2.54 29.28
N ASP A 70 -5.43 2.52 27.97
CA ASP A 70 -4.24 2.40 27.16
C ASP A 70 -3.50 3.73 27.07
N VAL A 71 -2.35 3.82 27.75
CA VAL A 71 -1.54 5.05 27.75
C VAL A 71 -0.88 5.34 26.41
N ALA A 72 -0.61 4.32 25.58
CA ALA A 72 -0.08 4.52 24.23
C ALA A 72 -1.14 5.21 23.36
N ALA A 73 -2.38 4.72 23.39
CA ALA A 73 -3.47 5.35 22.65
C ALA A 73 -3.73 6.80 23.11
N ILE A 74 -3.70 7.08 24.42
CA ILE A 74 -3.82 8.45 24.95
C ILE A 74 -2.68 9.34 24.42
N ALA A 75 -1.43 8.85 24.46
CA ALA A 75 -0.29 9.60 23.95
C ALA A 75 -0.42 9.92 22.45
N PHE A 76 -0.83 8.97 21.63
CA PHE A 76 -1.04 9.19 20.21
C PHE A 76 -2.23 10.11 19.90
N ASN A 77 -3.31 10.00 20.68
CA ASN A 77 -4.45 10.92 20.57
C ASN A 77 -4.03 12.36 20.86
N MET A 78 -3.19 12.59 21.87
CA MET A 78 -2.60 13.89 22.14
C MET A 78 -1.69 14.35 20.99
N TYR A 79 -0.78 13.49 20.54
CA TYR A 79 0.16 13.79 19.46
C TYR A 79 -0.55 14.21 18.18
N THR A 80 -1.58 13.47 17.76
CA THR A 80 -2.37 13.79 16.56
C THR A 80 -3.21 15.08 16.69
N GLN A 81 -3.35 15.62 17.89
CA GLN A 81 -3.93 16.93 18.15
C GLN A 81 -2.88 18.04 18.38
N GLY A 82 -1.61 17.75 18.11
CA GLY A 82 -0.51 18.70 18.24
C GLY A 82 0.00 18.91 19.67
N VAL A 83 -0.32 18.00 20.59
CA VAL A 83 0.16 18.04 21.98
C VAL A 83 1.22 16.96 22.17
N ALA A 84 2.47 17.37 22.42
CA ALA A 84 3.56 16.43 22.67
C ALA A 84 3.35 15.67 23.99
N PRO A 85 3.24 14.33 23.97
CA PRO A 85 3.02 13.55 25.19
C PRO A 85 4.30 13.36 26.02
N GLU A 86 5.47 13.77 25.49
CA GLU A 86 6.81 13.55 26.07
C GLU A 86 7.14 12.07 26.33
N LEU A 87 6.52 11.18 25.52
CA LEU A 87 6.76 9.74 25.52
C LEU A 87 7.28 9.33 24.14
N ASP A 88 8.28 8.45 24.12
CA ASP A 88 8.87 7.96 22.88
C ASP A 88 8.26 6.62 22.47
N PHE A 89 7.51 6.64 21.36
CA PHE A 89 6.93 5.47 20.70
C PHE A 89 7.47 5.31 19.27
N SER A 90 8.60 5.92 18.95
CA SER A 90 9.20 5.91 17.61
C SER A 90 9.65 4.50 17.14
N ASN A 91 9.66 3.50 18.03
CA ASN A 91 9.84 2.09 17.71
C ASN A 91 8.73 1.25 18.34
N ILE A 92 7.53 1.38 17.84
CA ILE A 92 6.35 0.71 18.40
C ILE A 92 6.46 -0.81 18.38
N ASN A 93 7.15 -1.39 17.40
CA ASN A 93 7.28 -2.84 17.26
C ASN A 93 8.14 -3.44 18.38
N GLU A 94 9.18 -2.75 18.84
CA GLU A 94 10.00 -3.18 19.99
C GLU A 94 9.18 -3.13 21.29
N ILE A 95 8.37 -2.09 21.45
CA ILE A 95 7.48 -1.94 22.61
C ILE A 95 6.44 -3.07 22.62
N ILE A 96 5.83 -3.38 21.47
CA ILE A 96 4.89 -4.50 21.32
C ILE A 96 5.57 -5.81 21.73
N ALA A 97 6.74 -6.14 21.16
CA ALA A 97 7.44 -7.36 21.46
C ALA A 97 7.76 -7.49 22.96
N THR A 98 8.20 -6.39 23.59
CA THR A 98 8.49 -6.35 25.03
C THR A 98 7.24 -6.60 25.88
N ILE A 99 6.13 -5.97 25.54
CA ILE A 99 4.88 -6.13 26.28
C ILE A 99 4.30 -7.54 26.11
N GLU A 100 4.35 -8.09 24.89
CA GLU A 100 3.91 -9.46 24.63
C GLU A 100 4.76 -10.50 25.37
N GLU A 101 6.08 -10.31 25.42
CA GLU A 101 6.97 -11.16 26.22
C GLU A 101 6.63 -11.09 27.71
N CYS A 102 6.42 -9.88 28.25
CA CYS A 102 6.15 -9.69 29.68
C CYS A 102 4.77 -10.19 30.10
N THR A 103 3.76 -10.07 29.25
CA THR A 103 2.37 -10.38 29.60
C THR A 103 1.92 -11.76 29.13
N GLY A 104 2.58 -12.32 28.12
CA GLY A 104 2.15 -13.53 27.43
C GLY A 104 0.87 -13.35 26.59
N LEU A 105 0.46 -12.10 26.33
CA LEU A 105 -0.76 -11.77 25.57
C LEU A 105 -0.39 -10.98 24.32
N PRO A 106 -0.89 -11.36 23.13
CA PRO A 106 -0.62 -10.63 21.91
C PRO A 106 -1.38 -9.30 21.87
N VAL A 107 -0.78 -8.28 21.28
CA VAL A 107 -1.47 -7.04 20.93
C VAL A 107 -2.46 -7.33 19.81
N HIS A 108 -3.71 -6.86 19.96
CA HIS A 108 -4.74 -7.15 18.97
C HIS A 108 -4.38 -6.53 17.61
N PRO A 109 -4.51 -7.27 16.47
CA PRO A 109 -4.13 -6.76 15.15
C PRO A 109 -4.85 -5.48 14.71
N ARG A 110 -5.99 -5.17 15.31
CA ARG A 110 -6.76 -3.93 15.10
C ARG A 110 -6.63 -2.94 16.27
N HIS A 111 -5.61 -3.11 17.11
CA HIS A 111 -5.36 -2.16 18.20
C HIS A 111 -5.06 -0.78 17.62
N PRO A 112 -5.71 0.31 18.10
CA PRO A 112 -5.45 1.65 17.61
C PRO A 112 -3.95 1.99 17.60
N TYR A 113 -3.44 2.51 16.49
CA TYR A 113 -2.03 2.85 16.22
C TYR A 113 -1.05 1.66 16.22
N ALA A 114 -1.18 0.69 17.11
CA ALA A 114 -0.18 -0.36 17.34
C ALA A 114 -0.43 -1.64 16.53
N GLY A 115 -1.68 -1.98 16.22
CA GLY A 115 -2.02 -3.24 15.54
C GLY A 115 -1.45 -3.33 14.13
N ASP A 116 -1.22 -4.56 13.64
CA ASP A 116 -0.63 -4.81 12.33
C ASP A 116 -1.52 -4.38 11.16
N LEU A 117 -2.83 -4.26 11.38
CA LEU A 117 -3.81 -3.91 10.35
C LEU A 117 -4.21 -2.44 10.33
N VAL A 118 -3.74 -1.62 11.28
CA VAL A 118 -4.25 -0.25 11.45
C VAL A 118 -3.87 0.70 10.33
N PHE A 119 -2.78 0.41 9.62
CA PHE A 119 -2.34 1.18 8.46
C PHE A 119 -2.70 0.51 7.13
N THR A 120 -3.46 -0.59 7.16
CA THR A 120 -3.75 -1.39 5.97
C THR A 120 -5.08 -1.01 5.34
N ALA A 121 -5.09 -0.76 4.04
CA ALA A 121 -6.29 -0.54 3.24
C ALA A 121 -6.46 -1.65 2.20
N PHE A 122 -7.64 -2.31 2.17
CA PHE A 122 -7.98 -3.35 1.20
C PHE A 122 -8.93 -2.85 0.11
N SER A 123 -9.86 -1.95 0.44
CA SER A 123 -10.81 -1.40 -0.52
C SER A 123 -10.11 -0.56 -1.58
N GLY A 124 -10.42 -0.81 -2.87
CA GLY A 124 -9.82 -0.09 -3.98
C GLY A 124 -10.04 1.43 -3.95
N SER A 125 -11.18 1.89 -3.41
CA SER A 125 -11.46 3.33 -3.24
C SER A 125 -10.58 3.95 -2.15
N HIS A 126 -10.33 3.23 -1.04
CA HIS A 126 -9.43 3.68 0.02
C HIS A 126 -7.98 3.72 -0.47
N GLN A 127 -7.54 2.68 -1.18
CA GLN A 127 -6.19 2.63 -1.76
C GLN A 127 -5.94 3.77 -2.76
N ASP A 128 -6.92 4.09 -3.63
CA ASP A 128 -6.83 5.21 -4.57
C ASP A 128 -6.75 6.56 -3.84
N ALA A 129 -7.54 6.74 -2.77
CA ALA A 129 -7.50 7.96 -1.96
C ALA A 129 -6.14 8.11 -1.24
N ILE A 130 -5.61 7.04 -0.65
CA ILE A 130 -4.30 7.05 0.02
C ILE A 130 -3.18 7.34 -0.99
N LYS A 131 -3.20 6.70 -2.18
CA LYS A 131 -2.23 7.00 -3.25
C LYS A 131 -2.20 8.49 -3.61
N LYS A 132 -3.38 9.09 -3.84
CA LYS A 132 -3.50 10.52 -4.13
C LYS A 132 -3.04 11.40 -2.96
N GLY A 133 -3.38 10.97 -1.73
CA GLY A 133 -2.92 11.62 -0.52
C GLY A 133 -1.39 11.68 -0.42
N PHE A 134 -0.68 10.58 -0.71
CA PHE A 134 0.79 10.57 -0.72
C PHE A 134 1.40 11.53 -1.76
N GLU A 135 0.78 11.68 -2.92
CA GLU A 135 1.25 12.65 -3.92
C GLU A 135 1.08 14.10 -3.42
N PHE A 136 -0.04 14.39 -2.76
CA PHE A 136 -0.31 15.70 -2.16
C PHE A 136 0.62 15.98 -0.97
N GLN A 137 0.79 15.01 -0.06
CA GLN A 137 1.58 15.11 1.17
C GLN A 137 3.05 15.47 0.94
N LYS A 138 3.61 15.18 -0.24
CA LYS A 138 5.02 15.51 -0.57
C LYS A 138 5.37 16.99 -0.40
N ASN A 139 4.39 17.88 -0.47
CA ASN A 139 4.57 19.33 -0.42
C ASN A 139 4.01 19.96 0.87
N GLU A 140 3.49 19.15 1.79
CA GLU A 140 2.86 19.60 3.01
C GLU A 140 3.69 19.23 4.25
N GLU A 141 3.83 20.15 5.18
CA GLU A 141 4.55 19.93 6.45
C GLU A 141 3.65 19.21 7.48
N ILE A 142 2.33 19.42 7.41
CA ILE A 142 1.36 18.82 8.32
C ILE A 142 0.85 17.53 7.70
N TRP A 143 0.82 16.46 8.49
CA TRP A 143 0.24 15.19 8.07
C TRP A 143 -1.28 15.30 7.88
N ASP A 144 -1.73 15.14 6.64
CA ASP A 144 -3.16 15.18 6.27
C ASP A 144 -3.47 14.08 5.24
N MET A 145 -3.46 12.84 5.73
CA MET A 145 -3.65 11.65 4.89
C MET A 145 -5.03 11.03 5.08
N PRO A 146 -5.74 10.72 3.98
CA PRO A 146 -6.98 9.94 4.08
C PRO A 146 -6.75 8.61 4.80
N TYR A 147 -7.61 8.28 5.78
CA TYR A 147 -7.62 7.02 6.53
C TYR A 147 -6.42 6.75 7.44
N LEU A 148 -5.39 7.58 7.42
CA LEU A 148 -4.19 7.42 8.25
C LEU A 148 -4.07 8.57 9.23
N PRO A 149 -4.49 8.40 10.49
CA PRO A 149 -4.52 9.48 11.47
C PRO A 149 -3.12 9.93 11.93
N ILE A 150 -2.09 9.14 11.69
CA ILE A 150 -0.69 9.41 12.03
C ILE A 150 0.23 8.90 10.91
N ASP A 151 1.38 9.53 10.73
CA ASP A 151 2.42 9.00 9.84
C ASP A 151 2.99 7.69 10.41
N PRO A 152 2.94 6.56 9.69
CA PRO A 152 3.55 5.31 10.15
C PRO A 152 5.02 5.45 10.56
N ARG A 153 5.78 6.37 9.93
CA ARG A 153 7.19 6.62 10.26
C ARG A 153 7.40 7.18 11.67
N ASP A 154 6.42 7.91 12.22
CA ASP A 154 6.48 8.40 13.60
C ASP A 154 6.45 7.25 14.62
N LEU A 155 6.02 6.06 14.19
CA LEU A 155 5.97 4.82 14.96
C LEU A 155 7.11 3.85 14.62
N GLY A 156 8.07 4.24 13.79
CA GLY A 156 9.12 3.37 13.26
C GLY A 156 8.60 2.31 12.27
N ARG A 157 7.45 2.56 11.64
CA ARG A 157 6.88 1.73 10.57
C ARG A 157 7.05 2.42 9.22
N ASP A 158 6.89 1.67 8.15
CA ASP A 158 6.94 2.16 6.78
C ASP A 158 5.55 2.15 6.11
N TYR A 159 5.53 2.54 4.84
CA TYR A 159 4.30 2.54 4.05
C TYR A 159 4.01 1.20 3.34
N ASP A 160 4.90 0.23 3.43
CA ASP A 160 4.81 -1.02 2.66
C ASP A 160 3.55 -1.83 3.03
N ALA A 161 3.14 -1.75 4.30
CA ALA A 161 1.93 -2.43 4.78
C ALA A 161 0.63 -1.66 4.53
N VAL A 162 0.68 -0.40 4.04
CA VAL A 162 -0.51 0.45 3.92
C VAL A 162 -1.46 -0.04 2.83
N ILE A 163 -0.91 -0.51 1.72
CA ILE A 163 -1.69 -1.05 0.62
C ILE A 163 -1.38 -2.54 0.48
N ARG A 164 -2.36 -3.38 0.83
CA ARG A 164 -2.31 -4.83 0.66
C ARG A 164 -3.30 -5.27 -0.41
N VAL A 165 -2.94 -6.32 -1.13
CA VAL A 165 -3.76 -6.83 -2.22
C VAL A 165 -4.35 -8.18 -1.82
N ASN A 166 -5.68 -8.26 -1.85
CA ASN A 166 -6.46 -9.49 -1.72
C ASN A 166 -7.59 -9.50 -2.76
N SER A 167 -8.49 -10.46 -2.71
CA SER A 167 -9.63 -10.58 -3.63
C SER A 167 -10.55 -9.36 -3.69
N GLN A 168 -10.55 -8.52 -2.65
CA GLN A 168 -11.35 -7.28 -2.60
C GLN A 168 -10.58 -6.04 -3.07
N SER A 169 -9.29 -6.18 -3.35
CA SER A 169 -8.44 -5.06 -3.76
C SER A 169 -8.70 -4.68 -5.22
N GLY A 170 -8.85 -3.39 -5.47
CA GLY A 170 -9.01 -2.88 -6.82
C GLY A 170 -7.68 -2.71 -7.56
N LYS A 171 -7.78 -2.42 -8.87
CA LYS A 171 -6.66 -2.15 -9.76
C LYS A 171 -5.68 -1.07 -9.25
N GLY A 172 -6.16 -0.13 -8.43
CA GLY A 172 -5.34 0.96 -7.88
C GLY A 172 -4.25 0.48 -6.92
N GLY A 173 -4.55 -0.49 -6.05
CA GLY A 173 -3.58 -1.07 -5.13
C GLY A 173 -2.51 -1.89 -5.84
N ILE A 174 -2.90 -2.69 -6.83
CA ILE A 174 -1.98 -3.48 -7.66
C ILE A 174 -1.02 -2.56 -8.42
N ALA A 175 -1.56 -1.51 -9.07
CA ALA A 175 -0.76 -0.54 -9.80
C ALA A 175 0.22 0.21 -8.89
N TYR A 176 -0.24 0.60 -7.69
CA TYR A 176 0.62 1.25 -6.69
C TYR A 176 1.79 0.35 -6.25
N LEU A 177 1.54 -0.92 -5.95
CA LEU A 177 2.61 -1.83 -5.52
C LEU A 177 3.65 -2.07 -6.61
N LEU A 178 3.25 -2.15 -7.87
CA LEU A 178 4.18 -2.24 -9.00
C LEU A 178 4.99 -0.95 -9.17
N GLU A 179 4.34 0.20 -9.06
CA GLU A 179 5.00 1.51 -9.17
C GLU A 179 5.98 1.74 -8.02
N ALA A 180 5.54 1.53 -6.76
CA ALA A 180 6.35 1.79 -5.57
C ALA A 180 7.56 0.85 -5.43
N ASN A 181 7.40 -0.45 -5.75
CA ASN A 181 8.44 -1.45 -5.52
C ASN A 181 9.31 -1.73 -6.75
N TYR A 182 8.78 -1.53 -7.96
CA TYR A 182 9.46 -1.90 -9.20
C TYR A 182 9.56 -0.77 -10.22
N ASN A 183 9.07 0.43 -9.87
CA ASN A 183 9.01 1.60 -10.76
C ASN A 183 8.26 1.32 -12.07
N VAL A 184 7.24 0.45 -12.00
CA VAL A 184 6.43 0.04 -13.16
C VAL A 184 5.08 0.73 -13.13
N VAL A 185 4.87 1.65 -14.07
CA VAL A 185 3.61 2.35 -14.28
C VAL A 185 2.87 1.71 -15.44
N LEU A 186 1.71 1.11 -15.14
CA LEU A 186 0.90 0.42 -16.15
C LEU A 186 -0.11 1.37 -16.82
N PRO A 187 -0.35 1.27 -18.15
CA PRO A 187 -1.46 1.92 -18.82
C PRO A 187 -2.81 1.49 -18.22
N ARG A 188 -3.78 2.40 -18.21
CA ARG A 188 -5.08 2.20 -17.55
C ARG A 188 -5.80 0.90 -17.96
N ARG A 189 -5.74 0.54 -19.22
CA ARG A 189 -6.37 -0.70 -19.73
C ARG A 189 -5.66 -1.93 -19.21
N LEU A 190 -4.32 -1.91 -19.20
CA LEU A 190 -3.52 -3.00 -18.64
C LEU A 190 -3.73 -3.13 -17.11
N GLN A 191 -3.91 -2.03 -16.39
CA GLN A 191 -4.27 -2.09 -14.97
C GLN A 191 -5.58 -2.85 -14.74
N VAL A 192 -6.58 -2.66 -15.61
CA VAL A 192 -7.87 -3.38 -15.52
C VAL A 192 -7.70 -4.85 -15.82
N GLU A 193 -6.99 -5.19 -16.92
CA GLU A 193 -6.77 -6.58 -17.32
C GLU A 193 -5.93 -7.33 -16.27
N PHE A 194 -4.80 -6.75 -15.88
CA PHE A 194 -3.92 -7.38 -14.90
C PHE A 194 -4.54 -7.52 -13.51
N SER A 195 -5.42 -6.60 -13.12
CA SER A 195 -6.15 -6.75 -11.86
C SER A 195 -7.03 -8.00 -11.81
N GLN A 196 -7.57 -8.44 -12.93
CA GLN A 196 -8.34 -9.69 -13.01
C GLN A 196 -7.44 -10.92 -12.81
N VAL A 197 -6.22 -10.89 -13.35
CA VAL A 197 -5.22 -11.96 -13.17
C VAL A 197 -4.85 -12.10 -11.69
N VAL A 198 -4.56 -10.97 -11.03
CA VAL A 198 -4.17 -10.97 -9.61
C VAL A 198 -5.35 -11.38 -8.72
N GLN A 199 -6.56 -10.89 -9.02
CA GLN A 199 -7.76 -11.25 -8.26
C GLN A 199 -8.06 -12.75 -8.35
N GLN A 200 -7.92 -13.34 -9.53
CA GLN A 200 -8.13 -14.78 -9.70
C GLN A 200 -7.19 -15.61 -8.79
N VAL A 201 -5.92 -15.24 -8.71
CA VAL A 201 -4.96 -15.91 -7.83
C VAL A 201 -5.30 -15.71 -6.35
N ALA A 202 -5.66 -14.47 -5.97
CA ALA A 202 -6.07 -14.17 -4.59
C ALA A 202 -7.35 -14.92 -4.17
N ASP A 203 -8.30 -15.10 -5.08
CA ASP A 203 -9.54 -15.87 -4.85
C ASP A 203 -9.25 -17.37 -4.72
N ASP A 204 -8.41 -17.91 -5.61
CA ASP A 204 -8.09 -19.34 -5.64
C ASP A 204 -7.27 -19.77 -4.40
N GLU A 205 -6.35 -18.93 -3.95
CA GLU A 205 -5.50 -19.22 -2.80
C GLU A 205 -6.10 -18.76 -1.45
N GLY A 206 -7.05 -17.82 -1.48
CA GLY A 206 -7.69 -17.26 -0.27
C GLY A 206 -6.76 -16.44 0.62
N VAL A 207 -5.67 -15.88 0.04
CA VAL A 207 -4.61 -15.17 0.76
C VAL A 207 -4.36 -13.77 0.21
N GLU A 208 -3.61 -12.99 0.97
CA GLU A 208 -3.06 -11.71 0.48
C GLU A 208 -1.91 -11.97 -0.50
N VAL A 209 -1.85 -11.17 -1.57
CA VAL A 209 -0.81 -11.26 -2.60
C VAL A 209 0.23 -10.17 -2.33
N THR A 210 1.46 -10.57 -2.13
CA THR A 210 2.60 -9.66 -1.88
C THR A 210 3.04 -8.92 -3.14
N ALA A 211 3.74 -7.79 -2.99
CA ALA A 211 4.31 -7.05 -4.12
C ALA A 211 5.21 -7.94 -5.01
N LYS A 212 5.97 -8.86 -4.39
CA LYS A 212 6.80 -9.82 -5.12
C LYS A 212 5.96 -10.79 -5.95
N GLN A 213 4.89 -11.35 -5.40
CA GLN A 213 4.00 -12.25 -6.14
C GLN A 213 3.29 -11.51 -7.28
N ILE A 214 2.89 -10.24 -7.07
CA ILE A 214 2.32 -9.40 -8.13
C ILE A 214 3.34 -9.20 -9.26
N TRP A 215 4.60 -8.92 -8.93
CA TRP A 215 5.67 -8.80 -9.91
C TRP A 215 5.91 -10.10 -10.68
N ASP A 216 5.98 -11.23 -9.97
CA ASP A 216 6.16 -12.56 -10.57
C ASP A 216 4.96 -12.90 -11.49
N LEU A 217 3.73 -12.58 -11.10
CA LEU A 217 2.54 -12.73 -11.94
C LEU A 217 2.62 -11.84 -13.19
N PHE A 218 2.99 -10.58 -13.05
CA PHE A 218 3.14 -9.66 -14.16
C PHE A 218 4.17 -10.17 -15.18
N THR A 219 5.35 -10.57 -14.71
CA THR A 219 6.43 -11.05 -15.57
C THR A 219 6.07 -12.38 -16.24
N ASN A 220 5.42 -13.30 -15.53
CA ASN A 220 4.98 -14.57 -16.10
C ASN A 220 3.84 -14.42 -17.12
N THR A 221 2.97 -13.42 -16.95
CA THR A 221 1.82 -13.21 -17.83
C THR A 221 2.22 -12.45 -19.10
N TYR A 222 3.04 -11.41 -18.99
CA TYR A 222 3.26 -10.48 -20.09
C TYR A 222 4.69 -10.48 -20.66
N VAL A 223 5.72 -10.84 -19.87
CA VAL A 223 7.12 -10.78 -20.30
C VAL A 223 7.64 -12.15 -20.72
N ALA A 224 7.41 -13.18 -19.92
CA ALA A 224 7.91 -14.54 -20.15
C ALA A 224 6.77 -15.53 -20.42
N ALA A 225 5.87 -15.21 -21.33
CA ALA A 225 4.76 -16.09 -21.70
C ALA A 225 5.29 -17.44 -22.19
N LYS A 226 5.19 -18.46 -21.34
CA LYS A 226 5.75 -19.82 -21.61
C LYS A 226 5.11 -20.51 -22.80
N ASP A 227 3.89 -20.10 -23.16
CA ASP A 227 3.09 -20.68 -24.26
C ASP A 227 3.02 -19.77 -25.48
N ALA A 228 4.03 -18.93 -25.71
CA ALA A 228 4.09 -18.07 -26.87
C ALA A 228 4.18 -18.92 -28.17
N HIS A 229 3.19 -18.78 -29.03
CA HIS A 229 3.21 -19.42 -30.36
C HIS A 229 4.35 -18.94 -31.26
N TYR A 230 4.89 -17.76 -30.95
CA TYR A 230 5.98 -17.12 -31.66
C TYR A 230 7.14 -16.86 -30.72
N SER A 231 8.35 -17.22 -31.12
CA SER A 231 9.57 -16.81 -30.45
C SER A 231 10.62 -16.37 -31.45
N THR A 232 11.30 -15.27 -31.17
CA THR A 232 12.36 -14.73 -32.03
C THR A 232 13.69 -15.39 -31.69
N LYS A 233 14.39 -15.95 -32.68
CA LYS A 233 15.75 -16.47 -32.52
C LYS A 233 16.82 -15.43 -32.80
N ASN A 234 16.72 -14.79 -33.96
CA ASN A 234 17.65 -13.76 -34.42
C ASN A 234 16.86 -12.67 -35.12
N TYR A 235 17.38 -11.47 -35.10
CA TYR A 235 16.90 -10.39 -35.94
C TYR A 235 18.05 -9.48 -36.36
N LYS A 236 17.88 -8.84 -37.50
CA LYS A 236 18.75 -7.79 -38.01
C LYS A 236 17.90 -6.63 -38.49
N LEU A 237 18.16 -5.46 -37.90
CA LEU A 237 17.52 -4.22 -38.30
C LEU A 237 18.52 -3.39 -39.12
N SER A 238 18.12 -2.89 -40.28
CA SER A 238 18.93 -2.03 -41.16
C SER A 238 18.08 -0.85 -41.65
N ASP A 239 18.77 0.24 -42.03
CA ASP A 239 18.14 1.36 -42.72
C ASP A 239 18.46 1.20 -44.23
N GLU A 240 17.43 1.11 -45.04
CA GLU A 240 17.54 1.01 -46.50
C GLU A 240 16.71 2.13 -47.14
N ASN A 241 17.37 3.09 -47.76
CA ASN A 241 16.73 4.21 -48.48
C ASN A 241 15.75 5.03 -47.64
N GLY A 242 15.97 5.15 -46.30
CA GLY A 242 15.11 5.90 -45.40
C GLY A 242 13.92 5.11 -44.86
N SER A 243 13.84 3.81 -45.13
CA SER A 243 12.94 2.85 -44.54
C SER A 243 13.68 1.93 -43.58
N GLN A 244 13.03 1.52 -42.50
CA GLN A 244 13.55 0.47 -41.62
C GLN A 244 13.22 -0.90 -42.17
N VAL A 245 14.24 -1.72 -42.36
CA VAL A 245 14.09 -3.10 -42.84
C VAL A 245 14.48 -4.06 -41.73
N ILE A 246 13.61 -5.01 -41.43
CA ILE A 246 13.88 -6.08 -40.46
C ILE A 246 13.94 -7.42 -41.18
N GLU A 247 15.00 -8.18 -40.89
CA GLU A 247 15.12 -9.62 -41.18
C GLU A 247 15.07 -10.34 -39.85
N LEU A 248 14.15 -11.30 -39.69
CA LEU A 248 13.99 -12.01 -38.43
C LEU A 248 13.73 -13.50 -38.64
N ASP A 249 14.31 -14.30 -37.74
CA ASP A 249 14.06 -15.72 -37.62
C ASP A 249 13.06 -15.96 -36.49
N VAL A 250 11.84 -16.34 -36.86
CA VAL A 250 10.76 -16.61 -35.89
C VAL A 250 10.50 -18.11 -35.85
N VAL A 251 10.40 -18.66 -34.63
CA VAL A 251 9.93 -20.02 -34.43
C VAL A 251 8.41 -20.00 -34.32
N VAL A 252 7.73 -20.67 -35.20
CA VAL A 252 6.27 -20.83 -35.20
C VAL A 252 5.97 -22.32 -35.11
N ASN A 253 5.28 -22.74 -34.05
CA ASN A 253 4.96 -24.16 -33.81
C ASN A 253 6.19 -25.11 -33.91
N GLY A 254 7.36 -24.63 -33.50
CA GLY A 254 8.61 -25.40 -33.50
C GLY A 254 9.43 -25.32 -34.79
N GLU A 255 8.91 -24.70 -35.85
CA GLU A 255 9.62 -24.52 -37.11
C GLU A 255 10.14 -23.10 -37.26
N ILE A 256 11.39 -22.96 -37.82
CA ILE A 256 11.99 -21.64 -38.06
C ILE A 256 11.46 -21.09 -39.37
N GLN A 257 10.93 -19.89 -39.34
CA GLN A 257 10.54 -19.11 -40.50
C GLN A 257 11.44 -17.88 -40.63
N HIS A 258 11.99 -17.65 -41.83
CA HIS A 258 12.77 -16.46 -42.16
C HIS A 258 11.83 -15.41 -42.74
N LEU A 259 11.66 -14.30 -42.02
CA LEU A 259 10.75 -13.22 -42.40
C LEU A 259 11.53 -11.95 -42.69
N ARG A 260 11.04 -11.15 -43.65
CA ARG A 260 11.57 -9.83 -43.99
C ARG A 260 10.41 -8.85 -44.12
N GLY A 261 10.54 -7.70 -43.46
CA GLY A 261 9.55 -6.62 -43.56
C GLY A 261 10.22 -5.26 -43.63
N GLU A 262 9.53 -4.33 -44.27
CA GLU A 262 9.93 -2.93 -44.39
C GLU A 262 8.85 -2.03 -43.84
N GLY A 263 9.23 -0.93 -43.14
CA GLY A 263 8.30 0.01 -42.57
C GLY A 263 8.97 1.35 -42.26
N ASN A 264 8.15 2.31 -41.83
CA ASN A 264 8.63 3.63 -41.39
C ASN A 264 9.29 3.64 -39.99
N GLY A 265 9.31 2.49 -39.33
CA GLY A 265 9.96 2.26 -38.03
C GLY A 265 10.02 0.77 -37.71
N PRO A 266 10.75 0.36 -36.64
CA PRO A 266 10.94 -1.03 -36.29
C PRO A 266 9.64 -1.80 -36.08
N ILE A 267 8.67 -1.20 -35.41
CA ILE A 267 7.36 -1.84 -35.11
C ILE A 267 6.60 -2.12 -36.42
N SER A 268 6.50 -1.13 -37.30
CA SER A 268 5.82 -1.32 -38.61
C SER A 268 6.53 -2.32 -39.48
N ALA A 269 7.86 -2.36 -39.46
CA ALA A 269 8.64 -3.36 -40.20
C ALA A 269 8.37 -4.79 -39.70
N ILE A 270 8.27 -5.00 -38.38
CA ILE A 270 7.91 -6.28 -37.79
C ILE A 270 6.50 -6.72 -38.18
N LEU A 271 5.51 -5.82 -38.07
CA LEU A 271 4.14 -6.12 -38.46
C LEU A 271 4.02 -6.53 -39.93
N ASN A 272 4.72 -5.80 -40.79
CA ASN A 272 4.77 -6.12 -42.23
C ASN A 272 5.49 -7.44 -42.51
N ALA A 273 6.51 -7.80 -41.73
CA ALA A 273 7.18 -9.09 -41.82
C ALA A 273 6.27 -10.25 -41.41
N LEU A 274 5.51 -10.08 -40.29
CA LEU A 274 4.62 -11.11 -39.77
C LEU A 274 3.35 -11.32 -40.59
N GLN A 275 2.92 -10.31 -41.36
CA GLN A 275 1.71 -10.33 -42.19
C GLN A 275 0.44 -10.81 -41.44
N LEU A 276 0.37 -10.52 -40.16
CA LEU A 276 -0.78 -10.84 -39.31
C LEU A 276 -1.81 -9.71 -39.36
N PRO A 277 -3.12 -10.02 -39.26
CA PRO A 277 -4.17 -8.99 -39.23
C PRO A 277 -4.27 -8.33 -37.84
N ILE A 278 -3.19 -7.67 -37.43
CA ILE A 278 -3.08 -7.01 -36.11
C ILE A 278 -2.69 -5.54 -36.26
N ASP A 279 -3.25 -4.71 -35.41
CA ASP A 279 -2.92 -3.30 -35.29
C ASP A 279 -2.28 -3.02 -33.94
N VAL A 280 -1.30 -2.11 -33.90
CA VAL A 280 -0.76 -1.59 -32.64
C VAL A 280 -1.67 -0.44 -32.16
N VAL A 281 -2.30 -0.66 -31.02
CA VAL A 281 -3.19 0.33 -30.39
C VAL A 281 -2.38 1.32 -29.55
N ASN A 282 -1.40 0.80 -28.80
CA ASN A 282 -0.51 1.62 -27.96
C ASN A 282 0.88 0.98 -27.85
N TYR A 283 1.91 1.83 -27.73
CA TYR A 283 3.27 1.45 -27.40
C TYR A 283 3.86 2.47 -26.44
N GLU A 284 4.44 1.97 -25.37
CA GLU A 284 5.15 2.79 -24.37
C GLU A 284 6.45 2.12 -23.98
N GLU A 285 7.50 2.92 -23.78
CA GLU A 285 8.77 2.48 -23.24
C GLU A 285 9.18 3.38 -22.09
N ARG A 286 9.58 2.78 -20.97
CA ARG A 286 9.95 3.52 -19.74
C ARG A 286 11.13 2.84 -19.07
N SER A 287 12.05 3.64 -18.53
CA SER A 287 13.10 3.13 -17.65
C SER A 287 12.48 2.70 -16.30
N ILE A 288 12.80 1.49 -15.86
CA ILE A 288 12.40 0.94 -14.56
C ILE A 288 13.56 0.90 -13.57
N SER A 289 14.77 1.32 -13.99
CA SER A 289 15.93 1.47 -13.11
C SER A 289 16.78 2.65 -13.55
N SER A 290 17.82 3.00 -12.80
CA SER A 290 18.70 4.13 -13.07
C SER A 290 20.14 3.70 -13.34
N GLY A 291 20.94 4.59 -13.97
CA GLY A 291 22.37 4.38 -14.26
C GLY A 291 22.64 3.86 -15.68
N ALA A 292 23.91 3.62 -15.98
CA ALA A 292 24.38 3.24 -17.32
C ALA A 292 23.88 1.87 -17.80
N ASN A 293 23.46 1.00 -16.88
CA ASN A 293 22.87 -0.31 -17.15
C ASN A 293 21.37 -0.34 -16.80
N ALA A 294 20.70 0.81 -16.93
CA ALA A 294 19.27 0.91 -16.64
C ALA A 294 18.47 -0.09 -17.49
N LYS A 295 17.49 -0.73 -16.85
CA LYS A 295 16.52 -1.57 -17.54
C LYS A 295 15.35 -0.70 -17.99
N ALA A 296 14.83 -0.99 -19.17
CA ALA A 296 13.61 -0.41 -19.69
C ALA A 296 12.51 -1.49 -19.79
N LEU A 297 11.28 -1.08 -19.52
CA LEU A 297 10.08 -1.85 -19.78
C LEU A 297 9.41 -1.27 -21.02
N ALA A 298 9.28 -2.10 -22.06
CA ALA A 298 8.45 -1.82 -23.23
C ALA A 298 7.09 -2.50 -23.05
N LEU A 299 6.02 -1.76 -23.30
CA LEU A 299 4.64 -2.25 -23.26
C LEU A 299 4.00 -2.03 -24.62
N ILE A 300 3.34 -3.04 -25.15
CA ILE A 300 2.63 -2.96 -26.42
C ILE A 300 1.18 -3.46 -26.24
N GLU A 301 0.23 -2.71 -26.78
CA GLU A 301 -1.17 -3.13 -26.89
C GLU A 301 -1.47 -3.44 -28.35
N LEU A 302 -1.86 -4.67 -28.63
CA LEU A 302 -2.21 -5.19 -29.95
C LEU A 302 -3.69 -5.49 -30.04
N GLN A 303 -4.28 -5.25 -31.19
CA GLN A 303 -5.67 -5.61 -31.50
C GLN A 303 -5.72 -6.39 -32.80
N VAL A 304 -6.43 -7.53 -32.80
CA VAL A 304 -6.72 -8.25 -34.04
C VAL A 304 -7.77 -7.47 -34.82
N GLN A 305 -7.55 -7.23 -36.11
CA GLN A 305 -8.47 -6.51 -36.98
C GLN A 305 -9.82 -7.17 -37.02
N GLY A 306 -10.86 -6.38 -36.74
CA GLY A 306 -12.23 -6.88 -36.64
C GLY A 306 -12.61 -7.53 -35.29
N ALA A 307 -11.67 -7.72 -34.37
CA ALA A 307 -11.95 -8.16 -33.01
C ALA A 307 -12.06 -6.98 -32.06
N GLY A 308 -13.09 -6.94 -31.24
CA GLY A 308 -13.33 -5.86 -30.27
C GLY A 308 -12.43 -5.91 -29.02
N LYS A 309 -11.48 -6.85 -28.95
CA LYS A 309 -10.58 -7.04 -27.80
C LYS A 309 -9.14 -6.80 -28.20
N SER A 310 -8.39 -6.14 -27.30
CA SER A 310 -6.93 -6.01 -27.40
C SER A 310 -6.24 -6.97 -26.43
N ALA A 311 -4.96 -7.20 -26.63
CA ALA A 311 -4.08 -7.97 -25.76
C ALA A 311 -2.79 -7.17 -25.51
N PHE A 312 -2.17 -7.39 -24.37
CA PHE A 312 -0.92 -6.74 -24.01
C PHE A 312 0.26 -7.70 -24.06
N GLY A 313 1.40 -7.16 -24.43
CA GLY A 313 2.70 -7.79 -24.30
C GLY A 313 3.70 -6.83 -23.65
N ALA A 314 4.71 -7.39 -23.01
CA ALA A 314 5.76 -6.63 -22.37
C ALA A 314 7.14 -7.26 -22.62
N GLU A 315 8.17 -6.43 -22.62
CA GLU A 315 9.57 -6.87 -22.66
C GLU A 315 10.39 -6.00 -21.70
N ILE A 316 11.34 -6.63 -21.02
CA ILE A 316 12.29 -5.96 -20.14
C ILE A 316 13.68 -6.13 -20.74
N GLY A 317 14.20 -5.04 -21.30
CA GLY A 317 15.51 -4.96 -21.94
C GLY A 317 16.49 -4.03 -21.22
N ARG A 318 17.71 -3.95 -21.76
CA ARG A 318 18.74 -2.98 -21.37
C ARG A 318 18.84 -1.88 -22.42
#